data_d254cb5345828d2a225ff971333ea68a
#
_entry.id   d254cb5345828d2a225ff971333ea68a
#
_cell.length_a   1.000
_cell.length_b   1.000
_cell.length_c   1.000
_cell.angle_alpha   90.00
_cell.angle_beta   90.00
_cell.angle_gamma   90.00
#
_symmetry.space_group_name_H-M   'P 1'
#
loop_
_entity.id
_entity.type
_entity.pdbx_description
1 polymer ?
#
loop_
_entity_poly.entity_id
_entity_poly.type
_entity_poly.pdbx_seq_one_letter_code
_entity_poly.pdbx_strand_id
1 'polypeptide(L)'
;MSKKSILFASLLAGLCLVACNSAEGQQASVTSSENPSASVEDTTITNDDLSRGVTTYQTTNGETKNLTRSRIYASSGAPHVDSHPDSGIKQKLLVAPISFKSDSSDPKWIEPTDALLTKINKTFTASDEELATLSGSSITSVQSFYNQSSFGKGAFDVVVLPCWVEYEGTAKEFENSTSQAGVGMSSYVRSWYLAEYAKEGHGALGADWNYEWSEFDTDKDGYVDLLWQVYAYPYSNNSTSFWWAYVTYTGNQPNKSTPEIMTLAWASTSFMADFNGYDPHTFIHETGHTLGVNDFYDYNNTWKPMGSIDYMDQNLGDHGAYTKFMYGWINPWVVREEDLSGGKTAEITLRAQTKSGDALVLASPDYNGTAFDEYLMLELVGPYGLAERDYKAGYSNTSGYTTPGIRITHVDARMYQNNHDVPVTDPNELGNKGGDERVSNTYGGRMSVKIDSDFWPEDGGSAPASITSKNPGAKVGGPRKLPSGNNAYYCETSLMESTVQDQNWTNNANYTASSKTTLFKKGNRFNLSPNSAWANAFMPSGTNLWNKAKTTVGWKDNNTQYYTVDETKTCNYSVRVRDIVEDAEYGAIATLSVSLLD
;
A
#
# COMPACT_ATOMS: atom_id res chain seq x y z
N MET A 1 -11.32 -51.29 -17.36
CA MET A 1 -10.91 -52.19 -16.27
C MET A 1 -10.56 -51.31 -15.09
N SER A 2 -11.33 -51.35 -14.26
CA SER A 2 -11.87 -51.84 -13.02
C SER A 2 -11.73 -50.82 -11.89
N LYS A 3 -12.88 -50.35 -11.52
CA LYS A 3 -13.38 -49.74 -10.28
C LYS A 3 -12.80 -50.37 -9.00
N LYS A 4 -12.65 -49.56 -7.96
CA LYS A 4 -13.22 -49.86 -6.63
C LYS A 4 -13.32 -48.60 -5.77
N SER A 5 -14.55 -48.20 -5.54
CA SER A 5 -15.02 -47.36 -4.41
C SER A 5 -15.08 -48.22 -3.15
N ILE A 6 -14.82 -47.68 -2.00
CA ILE A 6 -15.39 -48.14 -0.73
C ILE A 6 -15.82 -46.92 0.10
N LEU A 7 -17.10 -46.95 0.41
CA LEU A 7 -17.90 -46.16 1.32
C LEU A 7 -17.86 -46.76 2.74
N PHE A 8 -18.30 -46.03 3.73
CA PHE A 8 -18.90 -46.38 5.02
C PHE A 8 -18.21 -45.66 6.20
N ALA A 9 -18.89 -45.21 7.18
CA ALA A 9 -20.27 -44.85 7.53
C ALA A 9 -20.22 -44.32 8.95
N SER A 10 -21.10 -43.43 9.23
CA SER A 10 -21.44 -42.85 10.52
C SER A 10 -21.91 -43.87 11.56
N LEU A 11 -21.67 -43.60 12.85
CA LEU A 11 -22.58 -44.07 13.88
C LEU A 11 -22.68 -43.06 15.07
N LEU A 12 -23.90 -42.77 15.41
CA LEU A 12 -24.42 -41.94 16.49
C LEU A 12 -24.61 -42.77 17.77
N ALA A 13 -24.90 -42.06 18.87
CA ALA A 13 -25.58 -42.44 20.08
C ALA A 13 -24.70 -42.93 21.23
N GLY A 14 -24.96 -42.62 22.51
CA GLY A 14 -26.14 -42.07 23.15
C GLY A 14 -25.88 -41.77 24.61
N LEU A 15 -26.80 -41.02 25.17
CA LEU A 15 -26.98 -40.68 26.59
C LEU A 15 -27.08 -41.89 27.51
N CYS A 16 -26.61 -41.72 28.75
CA CYS A 16 -27.30 -42.24 29.92
C CYS A 16 -27.04 -41.39 31.17
N LEU A 17 -28.10 -40.76 31.65
CA LEU A 17 -28.27 -40.27 33.01
C LEU A 17 -28.56 -41.46 33.95
N VAL A 18 -27.95 -41.47 35.12
CA VAL A 18 -28.56 -42.08 36.32
C VAL A 18 -28.21 -41.21 37.52
N ALA A 19 -29.26 -40.77 38.21
CA ALA A 19 -29.24 -40.18 39.54
C ALA A 19 -29.60 -41.28 40.57
N CYS A 20 -29.10 -41.12 41.78
CA CYS A 20 -29.81 -41.29 43.07
C CYS A 20 -28.84 -41.65 44.20
N ASN A 21 -28.73 -40.78 45.13
CA ASN A 21 -29.29 -40.69 46.49
C ASN A 21 -28.65 -41.50 47.63
N SER A 22 -28.28 -40.68 48.65
CA SER A 22 -28.50 -40.81 50.09
C SER A 22 -27.50 -41.67 50.90
N ALA A 23 -26.83 -41.09 51.88
CA ALA A 23 -27.27 -40.95 53.27
C ALA A 23 -26.15 -40.45 54.19
N GLU A 24 -26.50 -39.51 55.00
CA GLU A 24 -26.06 -39.06 56.33
C GLU A 24 -24.82 -39.66 57.01
N GLY A 25 -24.01 -38.74 57.52
CA GLY A 25 -22.97 -38.96 58.51
C GLY A 25 -22.43 -37.65 59.03
N GLN A 26 -22.98 -37.12 60.09
CA GLN A 26 -22.48 -35.97 60.85
C GLN A 26 -21.15 -36.30 61.49
N GLN A 27 -20.15 -35.43 61.35
CA GLN A 27 -19.23 -35.10 62.48
C GLN A 27 -18.41 -33.82 62.24
N ALA A 28 -18.63 -32.92 63.18
CA ALA A 28 -17.69 -31.95 63.77
C ALA A 28 -16.92 -30.96 62.89
N SER A 29 -17.30 -29.73 63.10
CA SER A 29 -16.68 -28.47 62.75
C SER A 29 -15.20 -28.36 63.15
N VAL A 30 -14.36 -28.05 62.18
CA VAL A 30 -13.14 -27.28 62.42
C VAL A 30 -13.21 -26.07 61.46
N THR A 31 -13.42 -24.92 62.04
CA THR A 31 -13.34 -23.63 61.33
C THR A 31 -11.88 -23.33 61.05
N SER A 32 -11.42 -23.62 59.83
CA SER A 32 -10.29 -22.95 59.24
C SER A 32 -10.86 -21.85 58.35
N SER A 33 -10.55 -20.62 58.67
CA SER A 33 -10.80 -19.45 57.80
C SER A 33 -9.88 -19.58 56.62
N GLU A 34 -10.34 -20.20 55.53
CA GLU A 34 -9.72 -20.02 54.22
C GLU A 34 -10.16 -18.63 53.72
N ASN A 35 -9.16 -17.74 53.63
CA ASN A 35 -9.27 -16.57 52.79
C ASN A 35 -9.68 -17.05 51.38
N PRO A 36 -10.71 -16.50 50.77
CA PRO A 36 -10.95 -16.75 49.35
C PRO A 36 -9.71 -16.26 48.61
N SER A 37 -8.95 -17.18 48.03
CA SER A 37 -7.98 -16.79 47.01
C SER A 37 -8.75 -15.99 45.95
N ALA A 38 -8.49 -14.70 45.86
CA ALA A 38 -8.98 -13.91 44.78
C ALA A 38 -8.53 -14.65 43.50
N SER A 39 -9.45 -15.08 42.70
CA SER A 39 -9.19 -15.57 41.37
C SER A 39 -8.40 -14.42 40.69
N VAL A 40 -7.15 -14.66 40.36
CA VAL A 40 -6.40 -13.74 39.51
C VAL A 40 -7.20 -13.72 38.21
N GLU A 41 -7.92 -12.63 37.98
CA GLU A 41 -8.56 -12.42 36.70
C GLU A 41 -7.44 -12.51 35.64
N ASP A 42 -7.70 -13.30 34.62
CA ASP A 42 -6.79 -13.37 33.47
C ASP A 42 -6.77 -11.99 32.82
N THR A 43 -5.68 -11.27 33.00
CA THR A 43 -5.50 -9.91 32.48
C THR A 43 -4.93 -9.91 31.06
N THR A 44 -4.89 -11.07 30.43
CA THR A 44 -4.41 -11.23 29.06
C THR A 44 -5.57 -11.08 28.07
N ILE A 45 -5.41 -10.19 27.10
CA ILE A 45 -6.30 -10.07 25.93
C ILE A 45 -5.60 -10.64 24.69
N THR A 46 -6.39 -11.12 23.74
CA THR A 46 -5.91 -11.77 22.51
C THR A 46 -6.41 -11.03 21.28
N ASN A 47 -6.03 -11.51 20.10
CA ASN A 47 -6.54 -10.99 18.82
C ASN A 47 -8.07 -10.92 18.77
N ASP A 48 -8.78 -11.89 19.37
CA ASP A 48 -10.24 -11.98 19.31
C ASP A 48 -10.94 -10.91 20.17
N ASP A 49 -10.23 -10.33 21.12
CA ASP A 49 -10.73 -9.27 22.00
C ASP A 49 -10.54 -7.87 21.38
N LEU A 50 -9.82 -7.76 20.27
CA LEU A 50 -9.43 -6.49 19.67
C LEU A 50 -10.37 -6.06 18.54
N SER A 51 -10.54 -4.76 18.43
CA SER A 51 -11.17 -4.17 17.25
C SER A 51 -10.32 -4.31 15.99
N ARG A 52 -10.97 -4.09 14.85
CA ARG A 52 -10.29 -4.09 13.54
C ARG A 52 -10.25 -2.69 12.95
N GLY A 53 -9.24 -2.43 12.15
CA GLY A 53 -9.17 -1.24 11.34
C GLY A 53 -10.36 -1.13 10.39
N VAL A 54 -10.82 0.09 10.15
CA VAL A 54 -12.01 0.40 9.35
C VAL A 54 -11.60 0.66 7.90
N THR A 55 -12.22 -0.06 6.97
CA THR A 55 -11.97 0.06 5.52
C THR A 55 -13.23 0.39 4.73
N THR A 56 -14.31 0.77 5.42
CA THR A 56 -15.57 1.15 4.79
C THR A 56 -16.14 2.41 5.41
N TYR A 57 -17.04 3.06 4.70
CA TYR A 57 -17.80 4.22 5.18
C TYR A 57 -19.26 4.14 4.75
N GLN A 58 -20.11 4.91 5.41
CA GLN A 58 -21.50 5.07 5.04
C GLN A 58 -21.68 6.32 4.18
N THR A 59 -22.28 6.16 3.01
CA THR A 59 -22.68 7.30 2.19
C THR A 59 -23.86 8.03 2.81
N THR A 60 -24.14 9.22 2.33
CA THR A 60 -25.34 9.98 2.75
C THR A 60 -26.66 9.25 2.49
N ASN A 61 -26.67 8.32 1.54
CA ASN A 61 -27.82 7.48 1.21
C ASN A 61 -27.89 6.20 2.05
N GLY A 62 -26.92 5.98 2.96
CA GLY A 62 -26.85 4.80 3.81
C GLY A 62 -26.21 3.57 3.14
N GLU A 63 -25.59 3.71 1.98
CA GLU A 63 -24.84 2.64 1.36
C GLU A 63 -23.48 2.48 2.03
N THR A 64 -23.02 1.24 2.19
CA THR A 64 -21.66 0.96 2.65
C THR A 64 -20.75 0.85 1.42
N LYS A 65 -19.67 1.63 1.41
CA LYS A 65 -18.65 1.62 0.37
C LYS A 65 -17.26 1.42 0.93
N ASN A 66 -16.36 0.94 0.09
CA ASN A 66 -14.96 0.79 0.47
C ASN A 66 -14.29 2.16 0.57
N LEU A 67 -13.57 2.38 1.67
CA LEU A 67 -12.76 3.56 1.91
C LEU A 67 -11.35 3.28 1.40
N THR A 68 -10.99 3.89 0.28
CA THR A 68 -9.67 3.74 -0.32
C THR A 68 -9.09 5.10 -0.66
N ARG A 69 -7.77 5.19 -0.73
CA ARG A 69 -7.10 6.43 -1.14
C ARG A 69 -7.45 6.82 -2.57
N SER A 70 -7.51 5.86 -3.48
CA SER A 70 -7.90 6.10 -4.87
C SER A 70 -9.30 6.70 -4.96
N ARG A 71 -10.25 6.22 -4.18
CA ARG A 71 -11.62 6.76 -4.14
C ARG A 71 -11.64 8.19 -3.57
N ILE A 72 -10.84 8.47 -2.54
CA ILE A 72 -10.70 9.82 -2.02
C ILE A 72 -10.11 10.75 -3.07
N TYR A 73 -9.09 10.32 -3.78
CA TYR A 73 -8.50 11.10 -4.87
C TYR A 73 -9.43 11.27 -6.06
N ALA A 74 -10.16 10.24 -6.46
CA ALA A 74 -11.12 10.31 -7.55
C ALA A 74 -12.13 11.44 -7.34
N SER A 75 -12.69 11.57 -6.15
CA SER A 75 -13.64 12.64 -5.85
C SER A 75 -13.01 14.02 -5.77
N SER A 76 -11.71 14.14 -5.65
CA SER A 76 -10.98 15.41 -5.75
C SER A 76 -10.56 15.77 -7.18
N GLY A 77 -11.00 14.97 -8.18
CA GLY A 77 -10.64 15.13 -9.59
C GLY A 77 -9.33 14.45 -9.98
N ALA A 78 -8.80 13.61 -9.10
CA ALA A 78 -7.65 12.75 -9.37
C ALA A 78 -8.13 11.37 -9.91
N PRO A 79 -7.26 10.39 -10.08
CA PRO A 79 -7.50 9.17 -10.83
C PRO A 79 -8.70 8.35 -10.38
N HIS A 80 -9.28 7.64 -11.33
CA HIS A 80 -10.47 6.83 -11.16
C HIS A 80 -10.22 5.33 -10.98
N VAL A 81 -8.98 4.91 -10.87
CA VAL A 81 -8.68 3.50 -10.58
C VAL A 81 -8.92 3.24 -9.10
N ASP A 82 -9.87 2.38 -8.79
CA ASP A 82 -10.19 2.06 -7.41
C ASP A 82 -9.40 0.83 -6.95
N SER A 83 -8.63 0.98 -5.90
CA SER A 83 -7.81 -0.11 -5.33
C SER A 83 -8.64 -1.24 -4.73
N HIS A 84 -9.87 -0.97 -4.32
CA HIS A 84 -10.83 -1.94 -3.81
C HIS A 84 -12.23 -1.56 -4.30
N PRO A 85 -12.56 -1.85 -5.56
CA PRO A 85 -13.87 -1.55 -6.10
C PRO A 85 -14.97 -2.29 -5.35
N ASP A 86 -16.19 -1.78 -5.44
CA ASP A 86 -17.35 -2.41 -4.82
C ASP A 86 -17.55 -3.84 -5.33
N SER A 87 -18.19 -4.67 -4.52
CA SER A 87 -18.37 -6.10 -4.82
C SER A 87 -18.97 -6.34 -6.21
N GLY A 88 -18.32 -7.21 -6.98
CA GLY A 88 -18.72 -7.60 -8.32
C GLY A 88 -18.08 -6.79 -9.45
N ILE A 89 -17.40 -5.70 -9.16
CA ILE A 89 -16.63 -4.95 -10.15
C ILE A 89 -15.19 -5.46 -10.18
N LYS A 90 -14.70 -5.80 -11.37
CA LYS A 90 -13.30 -6.09 -11.62
C LYS A 90 -12.81 -5.16 -12.73
N GLN A 91 -12.02 -4.16 -12.34
CA GLN A 91 -11.57 -3.13 -13.27
C GLN A 91 -10.65 -3.70 -14.35
N LYS A 92 -10.72 -3.12 -15.55
CA LYS A 92 -9.89 -3.54 -16.69
C LYS A 92 -8.67 -2.66 -16.87
N LEU A 93 -7.53 -3.30 -16.94
CA LEU A 93 -6.29 -2.66 -17.30
C LEU A 93 -6.00 -2.94 -18.78
N LEU A 94 -6.21 -1.96 -19.64
CA LEU A 94 -5.90 -2.05 -21.06
C LEU A 94 -4.43 -1.75 -21.30
N VAL A 95 -3.70 -2.68 -21.93
CA VAL A 95 -2.30 -2.50 -22.31
C VAL A 95 -2.21 -2.32 -23.82
N ALA A 96 -1.68 -1.18 -24.26
CA ALA A 96 -1.40 -0.85 -25.63
C ALA A 96 0.10 -0.88 -25.92
N PRO A 97 0.60 -1.90 -26.62
CA PRO A 97 1.96 -1.89 -27.18
C PRO A 97 2.05 -0.83 -28.30
N ILE A 98 3.00 0.08 -28.16
CA ILE A 98 3.17 1.22 -29.09
C ILE A 98 4.44 1.05 -29.89
N SER A 99 4.32 1.19 -31.20
CA SER A 99 5.46 1.24 -32.12
C SER A 99 5.49 2.53 -32.94
N PHE A 100 6.60 2.77 -33.60
CA PHE A 100 6.83 3.94 -34.41
C PHE A 100 7.27 3.53 -35.82
N LYS A 101 6.94 4.39 -36.77
CA LYS A 101 7.42 4.22 -38.13
C LYS A 101 8.93 3.97 -38.15
N SER A 102 9.34 3.01 -38.97
CA SER A 102 10.73 2.65 -39.14
C SER A 102 11.59 3.87 -39.51
N ASP A 103 12.68 4.05 -38.76
CA ASP A 103 13.71 5.05 -39.04
C ASP A 103 15.09 4.39 -39.00
N SER A 104 15.60 4.02 -40.18
CA SER A 104 16.90 3.39 -40.29
C SER A 104 18.08 4.30 -39.92
N SER A 105 17.83 5.60 -39.73
CA SER A 105 18.82 6.57 -39.28
C SER A 105 18.85 6.70 -37.75
N ASP A 106 17.86 6.19 -37.06
CA ASP A 106 17.78 6.20 -35.59
C ASP A 106 18.28 4.87 -35.00
N PRO A 107 19.50 4.86 -34.40
CA PRO A 107 20.04 3.64 -33.78
C PRO A 107 19.27 3.16 -32.56
N LYS A 108 18.33 3.96 -32.07
CA LYS A 108 17.45 3.62 -30.93
C LYS A 108 16.14 2.98 -31.37
N TRP A 109 15.83 3.01 -32.65
CA TRP A 109 14.60 2.39 -33.14
C TRP A 109 14.60 0.90 -32.84
N ILE A 110 13.53 0.43 -32.21
CA ILE A 110 13.30 -0.98 -31.86
C ILE A 110 12.27 -1.54 -32.85
N GLU A 111 12.62 -2.66 -33.49
CA GLU A 111 11.69 -3.37 -34.37
C GLU A 111 10.53 -3.95 -33.59
N PRO A 112 9.26 -3.62 -33.97
CA PRO A 112 8.07 -4.12 -33.29
C PRO A 112 7.76 -5.56 -33.73
N THR A 113 8.46 -6.52 -33.14
CA THR A 113 8.32 -7.95 -33.47
C THR A 113 7.20 -8.62 -32.67
N ASP A 114 6.64 -9.73 -33.21
CA ASP A 114 5.70 -10.59 -32.48
C ASP A 114 6.32 -11.19 -31.21
N ALA A 115 7.62 -11.43 -31.21
CA ALA A 115 8.33 -11.92 -30.04
C ALA A 115 8.33 -10.87 -28.92
N LEU A 116 8.54 -9.59 -29.23
CA LEU A 116 8.48 -8.50 -28.25
C LEU A 116 7.04 -8.28 -27.78
N LEU A 117 6.06 -8.33 -28.67
CA LEU A 117 4.65 -8.27 -28.32
C LEU A 117 4.25 -9.38 -27.34
N THR A 118 4.70 -10.62 -27.61
CA THR A 118 4.51 -11.74 -26.71
C THR A 118 5.14 -11.50 -25.33
N LYS A 119 6.33 -10.91 -25.27
CA LYS A 119 6.97 -10.57 -24.00
C LYS A 119 6.15 -9.55 -23.21
N ILE A 120 5.66 -8.49 -23.84
CA ILE A 120 4.77 -7.51 -23.20
C ILE A 120 3.54 -8.25 -22.64
N ASN A 121 2.87 -9.04 -23.46
CA ASN A 121 1.69 -9.78 -23.02
C ASN A 121 1.99 -10.61 -21.75
N LYS A 122 3.06 -11.43 -21.79
CA LYS A 122 3.40 -12.32 -20.68
C LYS A 122 3.85 -11.58 -19.42
N THR A 123 4.55 -10.47 -19.54
CA THR A 123 4.91 -9.61 -18.40
C THR A 123 3.67 -9.10 -17.66
N PHE A 124 2.60 -8.85 -18.37
CA PHE A 124 1.37 -8.35 -17.76
C PHE A 124 0.41 -9.46 -17.30
N THR A 125 0.36 -10.61 -17.97
CA THR A 125 -0.75 -11.57 -17.82
C THR A 125 -0.36 -13.00 -17.46
N ALA A 126 0.91 -13.39 -17.62
CA ALA A 126 1.30 -14.79 -17.42
C ALA A 126 1.07 -15.27 -15.98
N SER A 127 0.78 -16.57 -15.82
CA SER A 127 0.82 -17.19 -14.49
C SER A 127 2.26 -17.18 -13.94
N ASP A 128 2.39 -17.36 -12.64
CA ASP A 128 3.69 -17.38 -11.98
C ASP A 128 4.58 -18.51 -12.51
N GLU A 129 4.01 -19.70 -12.76
CA GLU A 129 4.73 -20.85 -13.29
C GLU A 129 5.19 -20.64 -14.72
N GLU A 130 4.33 -20.05 -15.55
CA GLU A 130 4.66 -19.70 -16.91
C GLU A 130 5.77 -18.64 -16.94
N LEU A 131 5.62 -17.58 -16.17
CA LEU A 131 6.58 -16.49 -16.14
C LEU A 131 7.93 -16.94 -15.56
N ALA A 132 7.94 -17.78 -14.54
CA ALA A 132 9.17 -18.36 -14.00
C ALA A 132 9.91 -19.20 -15.06
N THR A 133 9.18 -19.93 -15.89
CA THR A 133 9.76 -20.71 -17.00
C THR A 133 10.36 -19.79 -18.07
N LEU A 134 9.66 -18.75 -18.46
CA LEU A 134 10.08 -17.81 -19.51
C LEU A 134 11.25 -16.93 -19.07
N SER A 135 11.19 -16.42 -17.86
CA SER A 135 12.18 -15.49 -17.29
C SER A 135 13.43 -16.19 -16.76
N GLY A 136 13.34 -17.48 -16.44
CA GLY A 136 14.38 -18.21 -15.73
C GLY A 136 14.51 -17.84 -14.26
N SER A 137 13.53 -17.11 -13.68
CA SER A 137 13.55 -16.63 -12.33
C SER A 137 12.15 -16.63 -11.69
N SER A 138 12.10 -16.62 -10.37
CA SER A 138 10.85 -16.56 -9.64
C SER A 138 10.34 -15.12 -9.57
N ILE A 139 9.67 -14.66 -10.62
CA ILE A 139 9.01 -13.35 -10.71
C ILE A 139 7.51 -13.53 -10.95
N THR A 140 6.74 -12.45 -10.88
CA THR A 140 5.28 -12.47 -11.05
C THR A 140 4.84 -11.45 -12.10
N SER A 141 3.76 -11.70 -12.83
CA SER A 141 3.19 -10.70 -13.75
C SER A 141 2.44 -9.60 -13.00
N VAL A 142 2.15 -8.50 -13.69
CA VAL A 142 1.36 -7.40 -13.12
C VAL A 142 0.01 -7.91 -12.59
N GLN A 143 -0.73 -8.69 -13.41
CA GLN A 143 -2.02 -9.25 -13.02
C GLN A 143 -1.92 -10.18 -11.81
N SER A 144 -0.94 -11.06 -11.81
CA SER A 144 -0.74 -12.03 -10.73
C SER A 144 -0.33 -11.33 -9.44
N PHE A 145 0.53 -10.31 -9.52
CA PHE A 145 0.94 -9.51 -8.37
C PHE A 145 -0.27 -8.87 -7.67
N TYR A 146 -1.07 -8.10 -8.40
CA TYR A 146 -2.21 -7.39 -7.81
C TYR A 146 -3.27 -8.34 -7.30
N ASN A 147 -3.48 -9.47 -7.96
CA ASN A 147 -4.39 -10.49 -7.46
C ASN A 147 -3.91 -11.08 -6.12
N GLN A 148 -2.63 -11.39 -5.99
CA GLN A 148 -2.06 -11.96 -4.77
C GLN A 148 -1.92 -10.90 -3.66
N SER A 149 -1.31 -9.76 -3.95
CA SER A 149 -1.07 -8.69 -2.96
C SER A 149 -2.36 -8.16 -2.34
N SER A 150 -3.43 -8.10 -3.15
CA SER A 150 -4.74 -7.62 -2.70
C SER A 150 -5.64 -8.69 -2.10
N PHE A 151 -5.20 -9.95 -2.06
CA PHE A 151 -6.09 -11.08 -1.70
C PHE A 151 -7.34 -11.15 -2.59
N GLY A 152 -7.19 -10.79 -3.86
CA GLY A 152 -8.25 -10.74 -4.87
C GLY A 152 -9.15 -9.51 -4.84
N LYS A 153 -9.01 -8.60 -3.87
CA LYS A 153 -9.87 -7.42 -3.71
C LYS A 153 -9.58 -6.31 -4.73
N GLY A 154 -8.31 -6.10 -5.05
CA GLY A 154 -7.83 -5.09 -6.01
C GLY A 154 -7.28 -5.73 -7.30
N ALA A 155 -7.76 -6.91 -7.66
CA ALA A 155 -7.32 -7.60 -8.86
C ALA A 155 -7.85 -6.93 -10.12
N PHE A 156 -6.96 -6.83 -11.12
CA PHE A 156 -7.31 -6.36 -12.45
C PHE A 156 -7.67 -7.51 -13.41
N ASP A 157 -8.54 -7.21 -14.36
CA ASP A 157 -8.70 -7.98 -15.58
C ASP A 157 -7.81 -7.32 -16.66
N VAL A 158 -6.63 -7.88 -16.86
CA VAL A 158 -5.64 -7.28 -17.76
C VAL A 158 -5.87 -7.72 -19.18
N VAL A 159 -6.06 -6.77 -20.07
CA VAL A 159 -6.29 -7.00 -21.50
C VAL A 159 -5.18 -6.34 -22.30
N VAL A 160 -4.35 -7.14 -22.95
CA VAL A 160 -3.27 -6.67 -23.82
C VAL A 160 -3.74 -6.69 -25.27
N LEU A 161 -3.58 -5.58 -25.99
CA LEU A 161 -3.89 -5.56 -27.43
C LEU A 161 -3.07 -6.62 -28.17
N PRO A 162 -3.68 -7.35 -29.12
CA PRO A 162 -3.04 -8.47 -29.83
C PRO A 162 -2.05 -7.99 -30.91
N CYS A 163 -1.90 -6.70 -31.08
CA CYS A 163 -1.09 -6.09 -32.13
C CYS A 163 -0.45 -4.78 -31.64
N TRP A 164 0.48 -4.29 -32.40
CA TRP A 164 1.09 -2.98 -32.19
C TRP A 164 0.14 -1.85 -32.61
N VAL A 165 0.04 -0.83 -31.77
CA VAL A 165 -0.50 0.48 -32.17
C VAL A 165 0.64 1.25 -32.81
N GLU A 166 0.71 1.25 -34.14
CA GLU A 166 1.77 1.94 -34.88
C GLU A 166 1.42 3.43 -35.02
N TYR A 167 2.29 4.28 -34.49
CA TYR A 167 2.19 5.72 -34.70
C TYR A 167 2.69 6.08 -36.10
N GLU A 168 1.98 6.94 -36.80
CA GLU A 168 2.26 7.27 -38.22
C GLU A 168 3.59 7.99 -38.46
N GLY A 169 4.23 8.54 -37.41
CA GLY A 169 5.52 9.20 -37.43
C GLY A 169 6.62 8.38 -36.75
N THR A 170 7.83 8.89 -36.84
CA THR A 170 8.98 8.36 -36.10
C THR A 170 8.88 8.69 -34.61
N ALA A 171 9.61 7.97 -33.76
CA ALA A 171 9.69 8.25 -32.32
C ALA A 171 10.16 9.68 -32.03
N LYS A 172 11.11 10.18 -32.83
CA LYS A 172 11.64 11.54 -32.69
C LYS A 172 10.63 12.63 -33.10
N GLU A 173 9.82 12.38 -34.12
CA GLU A 173 8.72 13.28 -34.50
C GLU A 173 7.69 13.34 -33.39
N PHE A 174 7.37 12.19 -32.78
CA PHE A 174 6.47 12.12 -31.63
C PHE A 174 7.03 12.86 -30.41
N GLU A 175 8.29 12.62 -30.04
CA GLU A 175 8.96 13.31 -28.93
C GLU A 175 8.96 14.84 -29.10
N ASN A 176 9.06 15.32 -30.33
CA ASN A 176 8.98 16.76 -30.66
C ASN A 176 7.56 17.32 -30.67
N SER A 177 6.54 16.48 -30.74
CA SER A 177 5.14 16.89 -30.87
C SER A 177 4.43 17.12 -29.53
N THR A 178 4.96 16.58 -28.43
CA THR A 178 4.33 16.63 -27.12
C THR A 178 5.36 16.67 -25.99
N SER A 179 4.99 17.20 -24.85
CA SER A 179 5.86 17.25 -23.66
C SER A 179 5.79 15.99 -22.79
N GLN A 180 4.78 15.15 -22.96
CA GLN A 180 4.57 13.93 -22.17
C GLN A 180 4.14 12.78 -23.09
N ALA A 181 4.91 11.70 -23.08
CA ALA A 181 4.65 10.57 -23.95
C ALA A 181 3.23 9.99 -23.77
N GLY A 182 2.85 9.68 -22.55
CA GLY A 182 1.56 9.09 -22.27
C GLY A 182 0.37 9.95 -22.70
N VAL A 183 0.36 11.22 -22.33
CA VAL A 183 -0.74 12.14 -22.68
C VAL A 183 -0.83 12.35 -24.18
N GLY A 184 0.30 12.57 -24.86
CA GLY A 184 0.33 12.76 -26.30
C GLY A 184 -0.20 11.57 -27.09
N MET A 185 0.05 10.35 -26.61
CA MET A 185 -0.37 9.11 -27.26
C MET A 185 -1.79 8.67 -26.89
N SER A 186 -2.34 9.07 -25.75
CA SER A 186 -3.61 8.53 -25.24
C SER A 186 -4.77 8.72 -26.23
N SER A 187 -4.93 9.92 -26.78
CA SER A 187 -5.97 10.21 -27.76
C SER A 187 -5.75 9.47 -29.09
N TYR A 188 -4.49 9.25 -29.46
CA TYR A 188 -4.14 8.46 -30.63
C TYR A 188 -4.57 6.99 -30.45
N VAL A 189 -4.21 6.37 -29.33
CA VAL A 189 -4.60 4.99 -29.01
C VAL A 189 -6.11 4.82 -29.06
N ARG A 190 -6.86 5.73 -28.43
CA ARG A 190 -8.33 5.70 -28.46
C ARG A 190 -8.88 5.79 -29.87
N SER A 191 -8.41 6.75 -30.63
CA SER A 191 -8.89 6.98 -32.01
C SER A 191 -8.54 5.81 -32.93
N TRP A 192 -7.33 5.28 -32.79
CA TRP A 192 -6.87 4.11 -33.50
C TRP A 192 -7.73 2.88 -33.18
N TYR A 193 -7.95 2.61 -31.89
CA TYR A 193 -8.78 1.48 -31.45
C TYR A 193 -10.19 1.52 -32.04
N LEU A 194 -10.86 2.65 -31.93
CA LEU A 194 -12.20 2.83 -32.45
C LEU A 194 -12.26 2.65 -33.97
N ALA A 195 -11.23 3.13 -34.68
CA ALA A 195 -11.14 2.98 -36.14
C ALA A 195 -10.89 1.52 -36.55
N GLU A 196 -10.01 0.80 -35.83
CA GLU A 196 -9.76 -0.62 -36.11
C GLU A 196 -10.97 -1.49 -35.78
N TYR A 197 -11.60 -1.26 -34.64
CA TYR A 197 -12.78 -2.02 -34.21
C TYR A 197 -13.97 -1.87 -35.19
N ALA A 198 -14.10 -0.71 -35.82
CA ALA A 198 -15.16 -0.45 -36.80
C ALA A 198 -14.94 -1.13 -38.17
N LYS A 199 -13.73 -1.64 -38.44
CA LYS A 199 -13.44 -2.37 -39.70
C LYS A 199 -14.05 -3.76 -39.68
N GLU A 200 -14.28 -4.32 -40.87
CA GLU A 200 -14.64 -5.75 -40.99
C GLU A 200 -13.57 -6.62 -40.36
N GLY A 201 -13.97 -7.54 -39.49
CA GLY A 201 -13.06 -8.39 -38.73
C GLY A 201 -12.16 -7.62 -37.78
N HIS A 202 -12.58 -6.42 -37.34
CA HIS A 202 -11.88 -5.55 -36.40
C HIS A 202 -10.44 -5.16 -36.80
N GLY A 203 -10.16 -5.17 -38.09
CA GLY A 203 -8.89 -4.69 -38.65
C GLY A 203 -7.67 -5.35 -38.03
N ALA A 204 -6.73 -4.55 -37.52
CA ALA A 204 -5.52 -5.04 -36.89
C ALA A 204 -5.76 -5.78 -35.56
N LEU A 205 -6.89 -5.54 -34.90
CA LEU A 205 -7.27 -6.25 -33.66
C LEU A 205 -7.60 -7.73 -33.92
N GLY A 206 -8.08 -8.04 -35.16
CA GLY A 206 -8.41 -9.41 -35.56
C GLY A 206 -9.85 -9.82 -35.27
N ALA A 207 -10.37 -10.76 -36.05
CA ALA A 207 -11.77 -11.17 -36.00
C ALA A 207 -12.19 -11.84 -34.67
N ASP A 208 -11.24 -12.38 -33.94
CA ASP A 208 -11.49 -13.00 -32.64
C ASP A 208 -11.49 -11.98 -31.49
N TRP A 209 -11.16 -10.70 -31.77
CA TRP A 209 -11.20 -9.64 -30.78
C TRP A 209 -12.64 -9.23 -30.50
N ASN A 210 -13.07 -9.37 -29.23
CA ASN A 210 -14.47 -9.22 -28.85
C ASN A 210 -14.71 -8.17 -27.75
N TYR A 211 -13.72 -7.32 -27.45
CA TYR A 211 -13.89 -6.24 -26.51
C TYR A 211 -14.34 -4.97 -27.21
N GLU A 212 -15.50 -4.45 -26.85
CA GLU A 212 -15.88 -3.09 -27.23
C GLU A 212 -15.14 -2.05 -26.37
N TRP A 213 -14.89 -0.87 -26.91
CA TRP A 213 -14.20 0.19 -26.15
C TRP A 213 -14.89 0.53 -24.83
N SER A 214 -16.21 0.50 -24.79
CA SER A 214 -17.02 0.76 -23.60
C SER A 214 -16.88 -0.30 -22.48
N GLU A 215 -16.32 -1.45 -22.78
CA GLU A 215 -16.10 -2.49 -21.78
C GLU A 215 -14.88 -2.24 -20.90
N PHE A 216 -14.03 -1.27 -21.29
CA PHE A 216 -12.91 -0.80 -20.48
C PHE A 216 -13.32 0.27 -19.45
N ASP A 217 -14.59 0.66 -19.42
CA ASP A 217 -15.23 1.50 -18.41
C ASP A 217 -16.15 0.60 -17.58
N THR A 218 -15.60 -0.08 -16.59
CA THR A 218 -16.33 -1.14 -15.86
C THR A 218 -17.30 -0.58 -14.82
N ASP A 219 -17.01 0.59 -14.25
CA ASP A 219 -17.86 1.27 -13.27
C ASP A 219 -18.85 2.28 -13.88
N LYS A 220 -18.78 2.47 -15.22
CA LYS A 220 -19.67 3.33 -15.99
C LYS A 220 -19.60 4.81 -15.62
N ASP A 221 -18.43 5.26 -15.21
CA ASP A 221 -18.19 6.67 -14.89
C ASP A 221 -17.93 7.55 -16.13
N GLY A 222 -17.62 6.94 -17.26
CA GLY A 222 -17.35 7.60 -18.55
C GLY A 222 -15.86 7.69 -18.90
N TYR A 223 -15.02 6.98 -18.14
CA TYR A 223 -13.61 6.81 -18.42
C TYR A 223 -13.23 5.33 -18.54
N VAL A 224 -12.24 5.02 -19.36
CA VAL A 224 -11.60 3.69 -19.27
C VAL A 224 -10.89 3.58 -17.93
N ASP A 225 -10.97 2.42 -17.28
CA ASP A 225 -10.46 2.23 -15.93
C ASP A 225 -8.95 2.55 -15.85
N LEU A 226 -8.13 1.97 -16.73
CA LEU A 226 -6.71 2.26 -16.79
C LEU A 226 -6.12 1.93 -18.16
N LEU A 227 -5.36 2.85 -18.74
CA LEU A 227 -4.57 2.63 -19.95
C LEU A 227 -3.08 2.52 -19.61
N TRP A 228 -2.45 1.41 -19.96
CA TRP A 228 -1.01 1.26 -20.06
C TRP A 228 -0.52 1.42 -21.49
N GLN A 229 0.56 2.17 -21.69
CA GLN A 229 1.24 2.35 -22.98
C GLN A 229 2.68 1.86 -22.87
N VAL A 230 3.03 0.83 -23.63
CA VAL A 230 4.36 0.21 -23.60
C VAL A 230 5.07 0.49 -24.91
N TYR A 231 6.08 1.34 -24.86
CA TYR A 231 6.76 1.87 -26.06
C TYR A 231 7.91 0.99 -26.51
N ALA A 232 7.91 0.58 -27.77
CA ALA A 232 9.05 -0.05 -28.45
C ALA A 232 10.12 1.01 -28.77
N TYR A 233 10.61 1.70 -27.75
CA TYR A 233 11.69 2.69 -27.86
C TYR A 233 12.41 2.82 -26.50
N PRO A 234 13.76 2.89 -26.47
CA PRO A 234 14.50 2.90 -25.22
C PRO A 234 14.45 4.26 -24.51
N TYR A 235 14.47 4.24 -23.20
CA TYR A 235 14.67 5.45 -22.41
C TYR A 235 16.17 5.81 -22.33
N SER A 236 16.49 7.06 -22.02
CA SER A 236 17.82 7.44 -21.57
C SER A 236 17.95 7.23 -20.07
N ASN A 237 19.17 6.95 -19.59
CA ASN A 237 19.44 6.59 -18.19
C ASN A 237 19.25 7.76 -17.20
N ASN A 238 18.16 8.47 -17.26
CA ASN A 238 17.77 9.45 -16.27
C ASN A 238 16.23 9.54 -16.17
N SER A 239 15.75 9.79 -14.99
CA SER A 239 14.31 9.91 -14.69
C SER A 239 13.62 11.13 -15.35
N THR A 240 14.35 11.98 -16.06
CA THR A 240 13.78 13.08 -16.85
C THR A 240 13.61 12.70 -18.32
N SER A 241 13.91 11.46 -18.69
CA SER A 241 13.72 10.96 -20.04
C SER A 241 12.26 10.95 -20.42
N PHE A 242 11.95 11.43 -21.59
CA PHE A 242 10.62 11.40 -22.18
C PHE A 242 9.98 9.98 -22.16
N TRP A 243 10.81 8.95 -22.31
CA TRP A 243 10.42 7.54 -22.35
C TRP A 243 10.53 6.81 -21.00
N TRP A 244 10.80 7.54 -19.91
CA TRP A 244 10.81 6.98 -18.56
C TRP A 244 9.42 6.52 -18.16
N ALA A 245 9.35 5.64 -17.16
CA ALA A 245 8.07 5.19 -16.62
C ALA A 245 7.41 6.29 -15.78
N TYR A 246 6.12 6.52 -16.02
CA TYR A 246 5.32 7.51 -15.30
C TYR A 246 3.85 7.14 -15.28
N VAL A 247 3.16 7.69 -14.31
CA VAL A 247 1.70 7.78 -14.24
C VAL A 247 1.27 9.23 -14.36
N THR A 248 0.18 9.47 -15.08
CA THR A 248 -0.42 10.82 -15.18
C THR A 248 -1.91 10.73 -15.49
N TYR A 249 -2.53 11.88 -15.49
CA TYR A 249 -3.95 12.04 -15.76
C TYR A 249 -4.17 13.04 -16.90
N THR A 250 -5.16 12.73 -17.73
CA THR A 250 -5.50 13.65 -18.79
C THR A 250 -6.47 14.74 -18.35
N GLY A 251 -6.78 15.71 -18.55
CA GLY A 251 -7.87 16.63 -18.14
C GLY A 251 -9.17 16.40 -18.92
N ASN A 252 -9.33 15.25 -19.54
CA ASN A 252 -10.52 14.95 -20.34
C ASN A 252 -11.79 14.93 -19.48
N GLN A 253 -12.91 15.31 -20.07
CA GLN A 253 -14.21 15.18 -19.41
C GLN A 253 -14.81 13.81 -19.69
N PRO A 254 -15.58 13.23 -18.76
CA PRO A 254 -16.15 11.89 -18.93
C PRO A 254 -17.11 11.82 -20.11
N ASN A 255 -17.11 10.68 -20.79
CA ASN A 255 -18.03 10.42 -21.88
C ASN A 255 -18.61 9.00 -21.76
N LYS A 256 -19.84 8.89 -21.28
CA LYS A 256 -20.49 7.59 -21.03
C LYS A 256 -20.84 6.79 -22.28
N SER A 257 -20.89 7.42 -23.43
CA SER A 257 -21.17 6.71 -24.69
C SER A 257 -19.91 6.19 -25.38
N THR A 258 -18.79 6.87 -25.18
CA THR A 258 -17.49 6.48 -25.71
C THR A 258 -16.44 6.93 -24.69
N PRO A 259 -16.13 6.09 -23.70
CA PRO A 259 -15.29 6.46 -22.56
C PRO A 259 -14.00 7.17 -22.94
N GLU A 260 -13.64 8.18 -22.19
CA GLU A 260 -12.39 8.91 -22.34
C GLU A 260 -11.27 8.25 -21.53
N ILE A 261 -10.04 8.62 -21.83
CA ILE A 261 -8.90 8.19 -21.03
C ILE A 261 -8.61 9.29 -20.01
N MET A 262 -8.69 8.96 -18.72
CA MET A 262 -8.31 9.84 -17.62
C MET A 262 -6.98 9.39 -17.02
N THR A 263 -6.92 8.19 -16.51
CA THR A 263 -5.76 7.62 -15.85
C THR A 263 -4.94 6.81 -16.84
N LEU A 264 -3.66 7.07 -16.89
CA LEU A 264 -2.76 6.36 -17.77
C LEU A 264 -1.36 6.22 -17.17
N ALA A 265 -0.71 5.11 -17.51
CA ALA A 265 0.68 4.84 -17.24
C ALA A 265 1.43 4.56 -18.55
N TRP A 266 2.72 4.86 -18.58
CA TRP A 266 3.54 4.48 -19.71
C TRP A 266 4.95 4.11 -19.29
N ALA A 267 5.59 3.28 -20.09
CA ALA A 267 7.01 2.94 -19.94
C ALA A 267 7.61 2.47 -21.27
N SER A 268 8.90 2.59 -21.38
CA SER A 268 9.70 1.93 -22.41
C SER A 268 9.77 0.42 -22.21
N THR A 269 9.81 -0.36 -23.29
CA THR A 269 10.13 -1.80 -23.25
C THR A 269 11.52 -2.08 -22.65
N SER A 270 12.39 -1.08 -22.54
CA SER A 270 13.71 -1.24 -21.90
C SER A 270 13.61 -1.54 -20.40
N PHE A 271 12.49 -1.23 -19.75
CA PHE A 271 12.25 -1.63 -18.37
C PHE A 271 12.02 -3.14 -18.21
N MET A 272 11.76 -3.85 -19.30
CA MET A 272 11.65 -5.30 -19.32
C MET A 272 12.98 -6.04 -19.52
N ALA A 273 14.12 -5.33 -19.58
CA ALA A 273 15.39 -5.89 -20.05
C ALA A 273 15.92 -7.06 -19.22
N ASP A 274 15.70 -7.03 -17.92
CA ASP A 274 16.10 -8.11 -17.04
C ASP A 274 15.17 -9.35 -17.18
N PHE A 275 15.54 -10.45 -16.55
CA PHE A 275 14.73 -11.69 -16.55
C PHE A 275 14.35 -12.17 -17.97
N ASN A 276 15.32 -12.20 -18.89
CA ASN A 276 15.13 -12.57 -20.30
C ASN A 276 14.13 -11.67 -21.06
N GLY A 277 13.92 -10.45 -20.58
CA GLY A 277 13.00 -9.48 -21.18
C GLY A 277 11.56 -9.60 -20.66
N TYR A 278 11.39 -10.08 -19.45
CA TYR A 278 10.08 -10.24 -18.80
C TYR A 278 9.99 -9.50 -17.46
N ASP A 279 10.89 -8.56 -17.17
CA ASP A 279 10.89 -7.84 -15.89
C ASP A 279 9.61 -7.02 -15.67
N PRO A 280 8.79 -7.34 -14.64
CA PRO A 280 7.54 -6.65 -14.37
C PRO A 280 7.65 -5.55 -13.32
N HIS A 281 8.79 -5.42 -12.62
CA HIS A 281 8.91 -4.60 -11.39
C HIS A 281 8.45 -3.16 -11.59
N THR A 282 8.94 -2.48 -12.62
CA THR A 282 8.54 -1.10 -12.91
C THR A 282 7.04 -1.00 -13.25
N PHE A 283 6.51 -1.95 -14.01
CA PHE A 283 5.08 -1.92 -14.40
C PHE A 283 4.17 -2.15 -13.20
N ILE A 284 4.55 -2.99 -12.25
CA ILE A 284 3.83 -3.17 -10.99
C ILE A 284 3.88 -1.88 -10.15
N HIS A 285 5.05 -1.27 -10.01
CA HIS A 285 5.26 -0.04 -9.26
C HIS A 285 4.38 1.11 -9.80
N GLU A 286 4.47 1.38 -11.10
CA GLU A 286 3.68 2.44 -11.72
C GLU A 286 2.17 2.15 -11.64
N THR A 287 1.75 0.88 -11.73
CA THR A 287 0.35 0.53 -11.50
C THR A 287 -0.09 0.89 -10.07
N GLY A 288 0.81 0.77 -9.07
CA GLY A 288 0.55 1.21 -7.70
C GLY A 288 0.21 2.70 -7.61
N HIS A 289 0.90 3.55 -8.35
CA HIS A 289 0.60 4.98 -8.40
C HIS A 289 -0.81 5.26 -8.93
N THR A 290 -1.29 4.48 -9.88
CA THR A 290 -2.67 4.66 -10.38
C THR A 290 -3.73 4.39 -9.32
N LEU A 291 -3.39 3.63 -8.28
CA LEU A 291 -4.23 3.36 -7.13
C LEU A 291 -4.14 4.45 -6.03
N GLY A 292 -3.33 5.47 -6.24
CA GLY A 292 -3.26 6.66 -5.38
C GLY A 292 -2.16 6.67 -4.33
N VAL A 293 -1.22 5.73 -4.35
CA VAL A 293 -0.05 5.76 -3.46
C VAL A 293 1.12 6.50 -4.11
N ASN A 294 1.93 7.17 -3.29
CA ASN A 294 3.16 7.82 -3.74
C ASN A 294 4.38 6.91 -3.57
N ASP A 295 5.51 7.37 -4.11
CA ASP A 295 6.80 6.75 -3.82
C ASP A 295 7.13 6.81 -2.33
N PHE A 296 7.73 5.75 -1.81
CA PHE A 296 8.24 5.69 -0.44
C PHE A 296 9.77 5.86 -0.35
N TYR A 297 10.43 6.22 -1.44
CA TYR A 297 11.86 6.52 -1.47
C TYR A 297 12.13 8.03 -1.51
N ASP A 298 13.33 8.43 -1.04
CA ASP A 298 13.77 9.82 -1.11
C ASP A 298 14.37 10.15 -2.48
N TYR A 299 13.74 11.04 -3.24
CA TYR A 299 14.24 11.50 -4.55
C TYR A 299 15.64 12.13 -4.51
N ASN A 300 16.07 12.58 -3.35
CA ASN A 300 17.43 13.10 -3.19
C ASN A 300 18.43 12.01 -2.76
N ASN A 301 17.97 10.78 -2.53
CA ASN A 301 18.77 9.66 -2.03
C ASN A 301 19.56 10.00 -0.75
N THR A 302 19.01 10.81 0.11
CA THR A 302 19.66 11.20 1.36
C THR A 302 19.37 10.25 2.50
N TRP A 303 18.28 9.50 2.41
CA TRP A 303 17.90 8.45 3.34
C TRP A 303 16.92 7.45 2.71
N LYS A 304 16.58 6.38 3.45
CA LYS A 304 15.69 5.31 3.00
C LYS A 304 14.54 5.17 3.99
N PRO A 305 13.44 5.89 3.82
CA PRO A 305 12.33 5.88 4.78
C PRO A 305 11.77 4.49 5.07
N MET A 306 11.66 3.65 4.03
CA MET A 306 11.18 2.26 4.13
C MET A 306 12.30 1.22 4.02
N GLY A 307 13.56 1.66 4.03
CA GLY A 307 14.73 0.78 3.99
C GLY A 307 14.91 0.04 2.67
N SER A 308 14.39 0.56 1.59
CA SER A 308 14.45 -0.02 0.24
C SER A 308 13.80 -1.41 0.09
N ILE A 309 12.93 -1.82 1.01
CA ILE A 309 12.17 -3.08 0.90
C ILE A 309 10.69 -2.79 1.07
N ASP A 310 10.12 -2.22 0.05
CA ASP A 310 8.69 -2.03 -0.16
C ASP A 310 8.48 -1.85 -1.66
N TYR A 311 7.32 -2.26 -2.18
CA TYR A 311 7.08 -2.14 -3.62
C TYR A 311 7.06 -0.69 -4.10
N MET A 312 6.64 0.23 -3.25
CA MET A 312 6.67 1.67 -3.55
C MET A 312 7.97 2.37 -3.13
N ASP A 313 8.96 1.63 -2.64
CA ASP A 313 10.34 2.14 -2.43
C ASP A 313 11.26 1.64 -3.56
N GLN A 314 11.74 0.41 -3.52
CA GLN A 314 12.72 -0.13 -4.48
C GLN A 314 12.13 -1.25 -5.35
N ASN A 315 10.84 -1.29 -5.53
CA ASN A 315 10.10 -2.28 -6.32
C ASN A 315 10.33 -3.73 -5.82
N LEU A 316 10.41 -3.91 -4.53
CA LEU A 316 10.75 -5.20 -3.92
C LEU A 316 9.69 -5.69 -2.93
N GLY A 317 9.52 -6.99 -2.90
CA GLY A 317 8.70 -7.68 -1.91
C GLY A 317 7.23 -7.70 -2.27
N ASP A 318 6.46 -7.04 -1.47
CA ASP A 318 5.02 -6.88 -1.58
C ASP A 318 4.68 -5.46 -1.13
N HIS A 319 3.48 -5.01 -1.35
CA HIS A 319 2.98 -3.84 -0.64
C HIS A 319 2.98 -4.10 0.87
N GLY A 320 3.50 -3.16 1.65
CA GLY A 320 3.46 -3.22 3.10
C GLY A 320 2.04 -3.14 3.65
N ALA A 321 1.88 -3.51 4.92
CA ALA A 321 0.57 -3.53 5.57
C ALA A 321 -0.13 -2.16 5.57
N TYR A 322 0.63 -1.06 5.69
CA TYR A 322 0.06 0.28 5.55
C TYR A 322 -0.59 0.50 4.18
N THR A 323 0.13 0.21 3.10
CA THR A 323 -0.38 0.36 1.73
C THR A 323 -1.63 -0.50 1.51
N LYS A 324 -1.59 -1.76 1.97
CA LYS A 324 -2.74 -2.67 1.87
C LYS A 324 -3.94 -2.20 2.69
N PHE A 325 -3.72 -1.61 3.86
CA PHE A 325 -4.79 -1.02 4.67
C PHE A 325 -5.38 0.22 4.00
N MET A 326 -4.54 1.09 3.47
CA MET A 326 -4.93 2.29 2.73
C MET A 326 -5.71 1.95 1.44
N TYR A 327 -5.37 0.84 0.80
CA TYR A 327 -6.10 0.31 -0.35
C TYR A 327 -7.39 -0.43 0.02
N GLY A 328 -7.66 -0.66 1.29
CA GLY A 328 -8.82 -1.41 1.75
C GLY A 328 -8.64 -2.94 1.64
N TRP A 329 -7.44 -3.43 1.37
CA TRP A 329 -7.20 -4.87 1.17
C TRP A 329 -7.15 -5.67 2.45
N ILE A 330 -6.76 -5.06 3.56
CA ILE A 330 -6.68 -5.69 4.89
C ILE A 330 -7.39 -4.86 5.96
N ASN A 331 -7.78 -5.53 7.04
CA ASN A 331 -8.33 -4.91 8.24
C ASN A 331 -7.44 -5.30 9.43
N PRO A 332 -6.41 -4.53 9.78
CA PRO A 332 -5.48 -4.85 10.86
C PRO A 332 -6.21 -4.90 12.21
N TRP A 333 -5.68 -5.68 13.16
CA TRP A 333 -6.07 -5.53 14.56
C TRP A 333 -5.63 -4.18 15.08
N VAL A 334 -6.36 -3.65 16.06
CA VAL A 334 -6.08 -2.35 16.68
C VAL A 334 -5.96 -2.53 18.17
N VAL A 335 -4.81 -2.17 18.72
CA VAL A 335 -4.60 -2.05 20.17
C VAL A 335 -4.62 -0.57 20.53
N ARG A 336 -5.45 -0.22 21.49
CA ARG A 336 -5.54 1.10 22.12
C ARG A 336 -5.01 1.05 23.54
N GLU A 337 -4.57 2.18 24.08
CA GLU A 337 -4.11 2.22 25.48
C GLU A 337 -5.23 1.83 26.45
N GLU A 338 -6.47 2.14 26.14
CA GLU A 338 -7.64 1.75 26.94
C GLU A 338 -7.82 0.24 27.04
N ASP A 339 -7.48 -0.52 26.01
CA ASP A 339 -7.53 -1.98 26.01
C ASP A 339 -6.56 -2.58 27.03
N LEU A 340 -5.43 -1.88 27.25
CA LEU A 340 -4.36 -2.28 28.14
C LEU A 340 -4.47 -1.68 29.55
N SER A 341 -5.54 -0.93 29.82
CA SER A 341 -5.75 -0.30 31.12
C SER A 341 -5.88 -1.31 32.25
N GLY A 342 -5.45 -0.90 33.46
CA GLY A 342 -5.48 -1.78 34.64
C GLY A 342 -4.39 -2.86 34.65
N GLY A 343 -3.31 -2.66 33.90
CA GLY A 343 -2.17 -3.59 33.86
C GLY A 343 -2.38 -4.81 32.95
N LYS A 344 -3.36 -4.73 32.04
CA LYS A 344 -3.59 -5.79 31.05
C LYS A 344 -2.45 -5.88 30.03
N THR A 345 -2.27 -7.05 29.48
CA THR A 345 -1.33 -7.34 28.40
C THR A 345 -2.09 -7.95 27.22
N ALA A 346 -1.81 -7.46 26.02
CA ALA A 346 -2.30 -8.10 24.81
C ALA A 346 -1.27 -9.10 24.28
N GLU A 347 -1.68 -10.35 24.09
CA GLU A 347 -0.89 -11.36 23.42
C GLU A 347 -1.43 -11.53 21.99
N ILE A 348 -0.64 -11.05 21.02
CA ILE A 348 -1.04 -10.93 19.65
C ILE A 348 -0.30 -11.93 18.78
N THR A 349 -1.04 -12.67 17.98
CA THR A 349 -0.51 -13.58 16.97
C THR A 349 -0.59 -12.92 15.60
N LEU A 350 0.53 -12.87 14.87
CA LEU A 350 0.62 -12.40 13.50
C LEU A 350 1.22 -13.48 12.61
N ARG A 351 0.51 -13.86 11.56
CA ARG A 351 1.01 -14.71 10.47
C ARG A 351 1.72 -13.82 9.44
N ALA A 352 2.57 -14.39 8.59
CA ALA A 352 3.29 -13.61 7.59
C ALA A 352 2.33 -12.80 6.70
N GLN A 353 2.51 -11.47 6.68
CA GLN A 353 1.59 -10.48 6.14
C GLN A 353 1.27 -10.72 4.66
N THR A 354 2.27 -11.04 3.85
CA THR A 354 2.09 -11.28 2.40
C THR A 354 1.21 -12.50 2.08
N LYS A 355 1.02 -13.40 3.04
CA LYS A 355 0.18 -14.62 2.88
C LYS A 355 -1.16 -14.54 3.61
N SER A 356 -1.26 -13.75 4.65
CA SER A 356 -2.45 -13.71 5.51
C SER A 356 -3.17 -12.36 5.54
N GLY A 357 -2.44 -11.27 5.25
CA GLY A 357 -2.92 -9.91 5.48
C GLY A 357 -2.91 -9.49 6.95
N ASP A 358 -2.32 -10.29 7.83
CA ASP A 358 -2.25 -9.97 9.26
C ASP A 358 -1.37 -8.76 9.51
N ALA A 359 -1.89 -7.83 10.28
CA ALA A 359 -1.18 -6.65 10.76
C ALA A 359 -1.79 -6.14 12.06
N LEU A 360 -1.01 -5.36 12.80
CA LEU A 360 -1.42 -4.76 14.06
C LEU A 360 -1.18 -3.26 14.01
N VAL A 361 -2.17 -2.48 14.37
CA VAL A 361 -2.07 -1.05 14.64
C VAL A 361 -1.90 -0.84 16.13
N LEU A 362 -0.87 -0.12 16.54
CA LEU A 362 -0.84 0.53 17.85
C LEU A 362 -1.35 1.96 17.66
N ALA A 363 -2.50 2.23 18.23
CA ALA A 363 -3.25 3.45 17.99
C ALA A 363 -2.62 4.67 18.66
N SER A 364 -2.62 5.82 17.98
CA SER A 364 -2.42 7.10 18.62
C SER A 364 -3.60 7.47 19.53
N PRO A 365 -3.47 8.46 20.42
CA PRO A 365 -4.53 8.79 21.38
C PRO A 365 -5.88 9.15 20.74
N ASP A 366 -5.87 9.71 19.55
CA ASP A 366 -7.07 10.16 18.83
C ASP A 366 -7.31 9.35 17.54
N TYR A 367 -6.81 8.14 17.49
CA TYR A 367 -6.88 7.31 16.29
C TYR A 367 -8.32 7.09 15.82
N ASN A 368 -8.61 7.47 14.57
CA ASN A 368 -9.93 7.43 13.96
C ASN A 368 -10.37 6.05 13.45
N GLY A 369 -9.51 5.05 13.56
CA GLY A 369 -9.81 3.67 13.15
C GLY A 369 -9.44 3.34 11.71
N THR A 370 -9.00 4.29 10.88
CA THR A 370 -8.71 4.09 9.46
C THR A 370 -7.22 4.12 9.15
N ALA A 371 -6.86 3.84 7.89
CA ALA A 371 -5.51 4.03 7.40
C ALA A 371 -5.07 5.49 7.35
N PHE A 372 -6.02 6.43 7.38
CA PHE A 372 -5.79 7.87 7.21
C PHE A 372 -5.67 8.59 8.56
N ASP A 373 -4.69 8.17 9.34
CA ASP A 373 -4.40 8.74 10.65
C ASP A 373 -2.93 8.51 11.05
N GLU A 374 -2.55 8.89 12.27
CA GLU A 374 -1.23 8.61 12.83
C GLU A 374 -1.27 7.36 13.71
N TYR A 375 -0.36 6.41 13.49
CA TYR A 375 -0.25 5.16 14.25
C TYR A 375 1.07 4.44 13.96
N LEU A 376 1.34 3.38 14.72
CA LEU A 376 2.37 2.40 14.36
C LEU A 376 1.74 1.17 13.74
N MET A 377 2.26 0.75 12.59
CA MET A 377 1.88 -0.48 11.91
C MET A 377 2.92 -1.55 12.17
N LEU A 378 2.49 -2.70 12.66
CA LEU A 378 3.32 -3.88 12.89
C LEU A 378 2.87 -5.01 11.99
N GLU A 379 3.83 -5.65 11.34
CA GLU A 379 3.60 -6.78 10.44
C GLU A 379 4.72 -7.80 10.51
N LEU A 380 4.41 -9.08 10.35
CA LEU A 380 5.41 -10.12 10.22
C LEU A 380 5.82 -10.23 8.75
N VAL A 381 7.07 -9.91 8.46
CA VAL A 381 7.66 -10.00 7.12
C VAL A 381 8.80 -11.01 7.07
N GLY A 382 9.09 -11.51 5.89
CA GLY A 382 10.15 -12.49 5.66
C GLY A 382 10.11 -13.01 4.21
N PRO A 383 10.90 -14.03 3.87
CA PRO A 383 11.01 -14.58 2.53
C PRO A 383 9.81 -15.49 2.19
N TYR A 384 8.59 -14.95 2.21
CA TYR A 384 7.34 -15.69 2.02
C TYR A 384 6.45 -15.03 0.98
N GLY A 385 5.63 -15.83 0.29
CA GLY A 385 4.67 -15.34 -0.69
C GLY A 385 5.35 -14.49 -1.77
N LEU A 386 4.80 -13.33 -2.06
CA LEU A 386 5.38 -12.41 -3.06
C LEU A 386 6.81 -11.99 -2.71
N ALA A 387 7.11 -11.78 -1.43
CA ALA A 387 8.43 -11.36 -0.98
C ALA A 387 9.52 -12.44 -1.16
N GLU A 388 9.14 -13.72 -1.26
CA GLU A 388 10.08 -14.82 -1.51
C GLU A 388 10.79 -14.67 -2.86
N ARG A 389 10.13 -14.12 -3.84
CA ARG A 389 10.64 -13.96 -5.20
C ARG A 389 11.80 -13.01 -5.23
N ASP A 390 11.63 -11.86 -4.64
CA ASP A 390 12.67 -10.83 -4.59
C ASP A 390 13.80 -11.18 -3.62
N TYR A 391 13.55 -12.03 -2.67
CA TYR A 391 14.60 -12.64 -1.88
C TYR A 391 15.51 -13.52 -2.76
N LYS A 392 14.93 -14.27 -3.68
CA LYS A 392 15.68 -15.19 -4.57
C LYS A 392 16.33 -14.48 -5.75
N ALA A 393 15.62 -13.58 -6.40
CA ALA A 393 16.05 -12.92 -7.62
C ALA A 393 16.75 -11.59 -7.35
N GLY A 394 16.26 -10.83 -6.38
CA GLY A 394 16.67 -9.45 -6.14
C GLY A 394 16.22 -8.49 -7.25
N TYR A 395 16.39 -7.21 -7.00
CA TYR A 395 16.16 -6.16 -7.98
C TYR A 395 17.09 -4.98 -7.70
N SER A 396 17.69 -4.40 -8.74
CA SER A 396 18.58 -3.23 -8.62
C SER A 396 19.67 -3.35 -7.53
N ASN A 397 20.29 -4.52 -7.41
CA ASN A 397 21.31 -4.86 -6.40
C ASN A 397 20.78 -4.92 -4.94
N THR A 398 19.49 -4.94 -4.75
CA THR A 398 18.85 -5.13 -3.44
C THR A 398 18.12 -6.47 -3.43
N SER A 399 18.10 -7.13 -2.29
CA SER A 399 17.32 -8.35 -2.08
C SER A 399 16.39 -8.18 -0.89
N GLY A 400 15.28 -8.92 -0.89
CA GLY A 400 14.32 -8.92 0.19
C GLY A 400 14.87 -9.47 1.52
N TYR A 401 14.03 -9.47 2.54
CA TYR A 401 14.40 -10.01 3.86
C TYR A 401 14.69 -11.51 3.80
N THR A 402 15.85 -11.90 4.30
CA THR A 402 16.30 -13.30 4.30
C THR A 402 15.79 -14.14 5.47
N THR A 403 15.29 -13.48 6.51
CA THR A 403 14.79 -14.13 7.73
C THR A 403 13.56 -13.40 8.25
N PRO A 404 12.58 -14.10 8.85
CA PRO A 404 11.38 -13.45 9.36
C PRO A 404 11.68 -12.52 10.54
N GLY A 405 10.83 -11.51 10.68
CA GLY A 405 10.85 -10.59 11.80
C GLY A 405 9.68 -9.61 11.73
N ILE A 406 9.44 -8.91 12.83
CA ILE A 406 8.44 -7.86 12.87
C ILE A 406 9.03 -6.58 12.29
N ARG A 407 8.37 -6.06 11.27
CA ARG A 407 8.58 -4.71 10.75
C ARG A 407 7.64 -3.77 11.49
N ILE A 408 8.17 -2.67 11.98
CA ILE A 408 7.40 -1.60 12.62
C ILE A 408 7.57 -0.35 11.78
N THR A 409 6.45 0.22 11.35
CA THR A 409 6.41 1.44 10.56
C THR A 409 5.60 2.50 11.29
N HIS A 410 6.16 3.67 11.49
CA HIS A 410 5.39 4.85 11.85
C HIS A 410 4.66 5.36 10.62
N VAL A 411 3.37 5.56 10.76
CA VAL A 411 2.49 6.10 9.72
C VAL A 411 1.91 7.42 10.21
N ASP A 412 1.96 8.44 9.38
CA ASP A 412 1.25 9.69 9.58
C ASP A 412 0.56 10.10 8.27
N ALA A 413 -0.63 9.57 8.09
CA ALA A 413 -1.47 9.78 6.91
C ALA A 413 -2.76 10.55 7.24
N ARG A 414 -2.70 11.44 8.23
CA ARG A 414 -3.86 12.21 8.69
C ARG A 414 -4.45 13.06 7.58
N MET A 415 -5.77 13.05 7.50
CA MET A 415 -6.54 13.83 6.55
C MET A 415 -7.07 15.12 7.21
N TYR A 416 -7.03 16.21 6.46
CA TYR A 416 -7.53 17.49 6.91
C TYR A 416 -8.42 18.12 5.84
N GLN A 417 -9.42 18.88 6.27
CA GLN A 417 -10.10 19.78 5.36
C GLN A 417 -9.14 20.89 4.94
N ASN A 418 -9.04 21.15 3.67
CA ASN A 418 -8.31 22.28 3.16
C ASN A 418 -8.86 23.58 3.77
N ASN A 419 -7.96 24.45 4.14
CA ASN A 419 -8.23 25.73 4.82
C ASN A 419 -8.83 25.61 6.23
N HIS A 420 -8.80 24.42 6.81
CA HIS A 420 -9.26 24.21 8.18
C HIS A 420 -8.21 23.41 8.95
N ASP A 421 -7.94 23.88 10.15
CA ASP A 421 -6.99 23.22 11.06
C ASP A 421 -7.62 22.00 11.78
N VAL A 422 -8.70 21.47 11.24
CA VAL A 422 -9.48 20.41 11.87
C VAL A 422 -9.16 19.11 11.21
N PRO A 423 -8.55 18.16 11.92
CA PRO A 423 -8.37 16.80 11.41
C PRO A 423 -9.75 16.16 11.20
N VAL A 424 -9.84 15.32 10.19
CA VAL A 424 -11.03 14.50 10.00
C VAL A 424 -10.90 13.27 10.88
N THR A 425 -11.75 13.18 11.88
CA THR A 425 -11.72 12.10 12.88
C THR A 425 -12.80 11.05 12.65
N ASP A 426 -13.83 11.38 11.90
CA ASP A 426 -14.92 10.46 11.58
C ASP A 426 -14.64 9.74 10.25
N PRO A 427 -14.49 8.40 10.24
CA PRO A 427 -14.33 7.62 9.01
C PRO A 427 -15.42 7.88 7.95
N ASN A 428 -16.65 8.11 8.40
CA ASN A 428 -17.75 8.42 7.49
C ASN A 428 -17.60 9.78 6.82
N GLU A 429 -16.95 10.72 7.48
CA GLU A 429 -16.62 12.00 6.87
C GLU A 429 -15.54 11.88 5.80
N LEU A 430 -14.53 11.02 6.01
CA LEU A 430 -13.50 10.76 5.00
C LEU A 430 -14.14 10.27 3.70
N GLY A 431 -14.93 9.20 3.79
CA GLY A 431 -15.62 8.65 2.64
C GLY A 431 -16.60 9.61 1.99
N ASN A 432 -17.43 10.24 2.80
CA ASN A 432 -18.46 11.16 2.32
C ASN A 432 -17.88 12.42 1.67
N LYS A 433 -16.74 12.91 2.16
CA LYS A 433 -16.06 14.08 1.58
C LYS A 433 -15.06 13.68 0.51
N GLY A 434 -14.61 12.45 0.53
CA GLY A 434 -13.68 11.89 -0.44
C GLY A 434 -14.35 11.22 -1.62
N GLY A 435 -15.43 10.50 -1.41
CA GLY A 435 -16.14 9.73 -2.42
C GLY A 435 -17.26 10.48 -3.14
N ASP A 436 -17.63 11.64 -2.65
CA ASP A 436 -18.72 12.44 -3.21
C ASP A 436 -18.25 13.83 -3.61
N GLU A 437 -19.14 14.54 -4.22
CA GLU A 437 -19.00 15.93 -4.65
C GLU A 437 -18.52 16.91 -3.58
N ARG A 438 -18.53 16.49 -2.31
CA ARG A 438 -18.10 17.31 -1.19
C ARG A 438 -16.60 17.41 -1.02
N VAL A 439 -15.82 16.52 -1.61
CA VAL A 439 -14.40 16.75 -1.79
C VAL A 439 -14.24 17.54 -3.07
N SER A 440 -14.31 18.80 -2.88
CA SER A 440 -14.25 19.73 -3.99
C SER A 440 -12.86 19.78 -4.59
N ASN A 441 -12.80 20.00 -5.90
CA ASN A 441 -11.57 20.28 -6.62
C ASN A 441 -10.99 21.65 -6.28
N THR A 442 -11.71 22.43 -5.50
CA THR A 442 -11.23 23.71 -5.00
C THR A 442 -10.54 23.52 -3.66
N TYR A 443 -9.68 24.43 -3.30
CA TYR A 443 -8.98 24.37 -2.01
C TYR A 443 -9.93 24.45 -0.80
N GLY A 444 -11.08 25.07 -0.94
CA GLY A 444 -12.08 25.12 0.12
C GLY A 444 -12.90 23.84 0.21
N GLY A 445 -12.75 23.04 1.27
CA GLY A 445 -13.51 21.84 1.51
C GLY A 445 -12.92 20.55 0.91
N ARG A 446 -11.76 20.62 0.29
CA ARG A 446 -11.03 19.44 -0.20
C ARG A 446 -10.40 18.69 0.97
N MET A 447 -10.46 17.36 0.87
CA MET A 447 -9.71 16.46 1.75
C MET A 447 -8.36 16.12 1.12
N SER A 448 -7.33 16.00 1.92
CA SER A 448 -6.01 15.57 1.46
C SER A 448 -5.22 14.90 2.58
N VAL A 449 -4.30 14.02 2.22
CA VAL A 449 -3.32 13.51 3.16
C VAL A 449 -2.32 14.61 3.44
N LYS A 450 -2.31 15.07 4.68
CA LYS A 450 -1.59 16.28 5.07
C LYS A 450 -0.10 16.22 4.86
N ILE A 451 0.48 15.09 5.20
CA ILE A 451 1.91 14.87 5.07
C ILE A 451 2.36 14.80 3.63
N ASP A 452 1.54 14.19 2.82
CA ASP A 452 1.91 13.88 1.46
C ASP A 452 1.80 15.09 0.53
N SER A 453 0.65 15.69 0.42
CA SER A 453 0.42 16.72 -0.58
C SER A 453 0.44 18.13 -0.02
N ASP A 454 0.01 18.34 1.20
CA ASP A 454 -0.20 19.68 1.73
C ASP A 454 0.92 20.15 2.61
N PHE A 455 1.82 19.26 2.91
CA PHE A 455 3.05 19.65 3.57
C PHE A 455 4.02 20.40 2.71
N TRP A 456 3.69 20.86 1.78
CA TRP A 456 4.14 21.29 0.62
C TRP A 456 3.83 22.66 0.45
N PRO A 457 4.45 23.20 -0.35
CA PRO A 457 5.61 23.97 -0.14
C PRO A 457 5.28 25.35 0.24
N GLU A 458 5.87 25.76 1.27
CA GLU A 458 6.02 27.19 1.54
C GLU A 458 6.87 27.88 0.47
N ASP A 459 7.57 27.12 -0.31
CA ASP A 459 8.48 27.63 -1.35
C ASP A 459 7.89 27.65 -2.75
N GLY A 460 6.60 27.30 -2.90
CA GLY A 460 5.91 27.33 -4.19
C GLY A 460 6.43 26.34 -5.20
N GLY A 461 7.21 25.37 -4.77
CA GLY A 461 7.66 24.29 -5.63
C GLY A 461 6.53 23.42 -6.13
N SER A 462 6.78 22.61 -7.11
CA SER A 462 5.86 21.57 -7.51
C SER A 462 5.76 20.50 -6.45
N ALA A 463 4.60 19.84 -6.32
CA ALA A 463 4.33 18.87 -5.32
C ALA A 463 5.45 17.89 -5.15
N PRO A 464 6.00 17.62 -3.97
CA PRO A 464 6.88 16.53 -3.78
C PRO A 464 6.12 15.32 -4.17
N ALA A 465 6.63 14.64 -5.08
CA ALA A 465 6.01 13.44 -5.46
C ALA A 465 5.75 12.58 -4.24
N SER A 466 6.54 12.75 -3.23
CA SER A 466 6.24 12.19 -1.92
C SER A 466 7.03 12.88 -0.85
N ILE A 467 6.38 13.26 0.22
CA ILE A 467 7.09 13.79 1.36
C ILE A 467 7.82 12.69 2.12
N THR A 468 7.33 11.47 2.02
CA THR A 468 7.98 10.30 2.60
C THR A 468 9.31 10.02 1.95
N SER A 469 9.45 10.33 0.68
CA SER A 469 10.69 10.15 -0.06
C SER A 469 11.75 11.15 0.30
N LYS A 470 11.45 12.13 1.12
CA LYS A 470 12.39 13.17 1.47
C LYS A 470 12.81 13.03 2.91
N ASN A 471 14.06 13.35 3.15
CA ASN A 471 14.45 13.67 4.49
C ASN A 471 13.46 14.72 5.03
N PRO A 472 12.75 14.43 6.11
CA PRO A 472 11.73 15.29 6.65
C PRO A 472 12.18 16.71 6.91
N GLY A 473 13.46 16.91 7.04
CA GLY A 473 14.04 18.21 7.26
C GLY A 473 14.55 18.91 6.01
N ALA A 474 14.53 18.24 4.85
CA ALA A 474 15.47 18.66 3.83
C ALA A 474 14.96 19.68 2.86
N LYS A 475 13.75 19.61 2.38
CA LYS A 475 13.42 20.47 1.26
C LYS A 475 12.03 21.05 1.19
N VAL A 476 11.10 20.43 1.78
CA VAL A 476 9.77 20.97 1.71
C VAL A 476 9.62 21.97 2.84
N GLY A 477 10.14 23.14 2.64
CA GLY A 477 10.16 24.18 3.66
C GLY A 477 11.05 23.87 4.87
N GLY A 478 11.93 22.85 4.78
CA GLY A 478 12.77 22.41 5.89
C GLY A 478 11.98 21.76 7.02
N PRO A 479 12.62 21.54 8.16
CA PRO A 479 11.93 21.03 9.34
C PRO A 479 10.90 22.03 9.85
N ARG A 480 9.73 21.55 10.23
CA ARG A 480 8.72 22.38 10.88
C ARG A 480 9.16 22.75 12.27
N LYS A 481 8.95 23.99 12.64
CA LYS A 481 9.28 24.45 14.00
C LYS A 481 8.07 24.27 14.90
N LEU A 482 8.28 23.56 15.98
CA LEU A 482 7.32 23.49 17.08
C LEU A 482 7.33 24.80 17.87
N PRO A 483 6.32 25.09 18.67
CA PRO A 483 6.30 26.22 19.58
C PRO A 483 7.48 26.24 20.56
N SER A 484 8.00 25.08 20.90
CA SER A 484 9.24 24.93 21.69
C SER A 484 10.51 25.41 20.99
N GLY A 485 10.42 25.74 19.69
CA GLY A 485 11.58 26.04 18.85
C GLY A 485 12.29 24.84 18.28
N ASN A 486 11.87 23.63 18.64
CA ASN A 486 12.40 22.38 18.10
C ASN A 486 11.90 22.11 16.68
N ASN A 487 12.60 21.26 15.94
CA ASN A 487 12.17 20.83 14.63
C ASN A 487 11.27 19.58 14.76
N ALA A 488 10.20 19.57 14.00
CA ALA A 488 9.37 18.40 13.78
C ALA A 488 9.53 17.93 12.33
N TYR A 489 9.70 16.65 12.16
CA TYR A 489 9.84 16.02 10.85
C TYR A 489 8.67 15.08 10.63
N TYR A 490 8.13 15.12 9.43
CA TYR A 490 6.97 14.34 9.04
C TYR A 490 7.28 13.52 7.82
N CYS A 491 6.94 12.24 7.91
CA CYS A 491 6.93 11.31 6.80
C CYS A 491 5.62 10.55 6.83
N GLU A 492 5.03 10.31 5.69
CA GLU A 492 3.85 9.45 5.60
C GLU A 492 4.15 8.06 6.18
N THR A 493 5.32 7.53 5.86
CA THR A 493 5.80 6.26 6.41
C THR A 493 7.26 6.37 6.83
N SER A 494 7.62 5.76 7.95
CA SER A 494 9.00 5.71 8.44
C SER A 494 9.27 4.41 9.18
N LEU A 495 10.25 3.65 8.71
CA LEU A 495 10.65 2.39 9.30
C LEU A 495 11.34 2.58 10.65
N MET A 496 10.90 1.83 11.67
CA MET A 496 11.53 1.75 12.98
C MET A 496 12.48 0.58 13.01
N GLU A 497 13.77 0.83 13.13
CA GLU A 497 14.77 -0.23 13.14
C GLU A 497 14.98 -0.86 14.53
N SER A 498 15.18 -2.16 14.59
CA SER A 498 15.39 -2.90 15.85
C SER A 498 16.73 -2.58 16.53
N THR A 499 17.69 -2.14 15.74
CA THR A 499 19.01 -1.73 16.22
C THR A 499 19.19 -0.24 15.97
N VAL A 500 18.56 0.56 16.79
CA VAL A 500 18.74 2.00 16.74
C VAL A 500 20.05 2.36 17.39
N GLN A 501 21.06 2.58 16.58
CA GLN A 501 22.25 3.27 17.00
C GLN A 501 22.21 4.66 16.42
N ASP A 502 21.93 5.67 17.26
CA ASP A 502 21.97 7.09 16.90
C ASP A 502 21.18 7.42 15.62
N GLN A 503 19.87 7.22 15.65
CA GLN A 503 19.01 7.77 14.62
C GLN A 503 19.11 9.29 14.63
N ASN A 504 20.16 9.77 14.05
CA ASN A 504 20.35 11.19 13.84
C ASN A 504 19.66 11.58 12.53
N TRP A 505 18.43 11.95 12.62
CA TRP A 505 17.62 12.40 11.47
C TRP A 505 18.23 13.59 10.72
N THR A 506 19.21 14.23 11.30
CA THR A 506 19.92 15.35 10.67
C THR A 506 21.14 14.90 9.90
N ASN A 507 21.54 13.63 10.03
CA ASN A 507 22.78 13.12 9.43
C ASN A 507 22.53 11.76 8.76
N ASN A 508 21.78 11.79 7.69
CA ASN A 508 21.22 10.63 6.98
C ASN A 508 22.22 9.76 6.22
N ALA A 509 23.49 10.04 6.34
CA ALA A 509 24.53 9.28 5.66
C ALA A 509 24.55 7.78 5.99
N ASN A 510 23.83 7.38 7.04
CA ASN A 510 23.83 6.00 7.54
C ASN A 510 22.53 5.24 7.27
N TYR A 511 21.51 5.85 6.67
CA TYR A 511 20.31 5.13 6.25
C TYR A 511 20.58 4.38 4.95
N THR A 512 21.15 3.22 5.12
CA THR A 512 21.32 2.25 4.02
C THR A 512 20.05 1.42 3.87
N ALA A 513 19.97 0.66 2.79
CA ALA A 513 18.91 -0.30 2.59
C ALA A 513 18.71 -1.20 3.82
N SER A 514 17.48 -1.63 4.04
CA SER A 514 17.12 -2.58 5.10
C SER A 514 18.04 -3.78 5.12
N SER A 515 18.33 -4.25 6.30
CA SER A 515 19.20 -5.39 6.53
C SER A 515 18.52 -6.41 7.44
N LYS A 516 19.17 -7.55 7.64
CA LYS A 516 18.71 -8.56 8.63
C LYS A 516 18.55 -8.02 10.04
N THR A 517 19.17 -6.88 10.36
CA THR A 517 19.11 -6.26 11.70
C THR A 517 18.01 -5.22 11.81
N THR A 518 17.33 -4.87 10.72
CA THR A 518 16.23 -3.91 10.71
C THR A 518 15.00 -4.45 11.44
N LEU A 519 14.70 -5.74 11.27
CA LEU A 519 13.50 -6.36 11.83
C LEU A 519 13.67 -6.73 13.29
N PHE A 520 12.57 -6.61 14.04
CA PHE A 520 12.51 -7.08 15.42
C PHE A 520 12.37 -8.61 15.45
N LYS A 521 13.31 -9.27 16.07
CA LYS A 521 13.40 -10.73 16.19
C LYS A 521 12.93 -11.21 17.58
N LYS A 522 12.77 -12.51 17.75
CA LYS A 522 12.48 -13.12 19.05
C LYS A 522 13.36 -12.54 20.16
N GLY A 523 12.73 -12.08 21.22
CA GLY A 523 13.36 -11.45 22.37
C GLY A 523 13.56 -9.94 22.25
N ASN A 524 13.48 -9.35 21.06
CA ASN A 524 13.57 -7.90 20.90
C ASN A 524 12.38 -7.18 21.55
N ARG A 525 12.63 -5.93 21.93
CA ARG A 525 11.62 -5.02 22.47
C ARG A 525 11.63 -3.71 21.71
N PHE A 526 10.46 -3.16 21.56
CA PHE A 526 10.21 -1.81 21.10
C PHE A 526 9.39 -1.09 22.17
N ASN A 527 9.70 0.16 22.47
CA ASN A 527 8.90 0.97 23.39
C ASN A 527 8.96 2.45 23.04
N LEU A 528 7.93 3.16 23.42
CA LEU A 528 7.77 4.59 23.16
C LEU A 528 8.11 5.47 24.37
N SER A 529 8.82 4.94 25.37
CA SER A 529 9.20 5.78 26.50
C SER A 529 10.08 6.96 26.06
N PRO A 530 10.00 8.10 26.73
CA PRO A 530 10.80 9.28 26.40
C PRO A 530 12.32 9.04 26.41
N ASN A 531 12.75 8.02 27.13
CA ASN A 531 14.17 7.65 27.25
C ASN A 531 14.56 6.47 26.34
N SER A 532 13.66 5.99 25.52
CA SER A 532 13.97 4.90 24.58
C SER A 532 14.71 5.40 23.36
N ALA A 533 15.39 4.50 22.68
CA ALA A 533 16.04 4.78 21.41
C ALA A 533 15.06 5.30 20.35
N TRP A 534 13.80 4.88 20.40
CA TRP A 534 12.77 5.24 19.43
C TRP A 534 11.99 6.50 19.78
N ALA A 535 12.15 7.06 20.96
CA ALA A 535 11.49 8.29 21.37
C ALA A 535 11.75 9.46 20.41
N ASN A 536 12.90 9.46 19.77
CA ASN A 536 13.32 10.49 18.82
C ASN A 536 13.31 10.02 17.36
N ALA A 537 12.80 8.82 17.10
CA ALA A 537 12.92 8.19 15.79
C ALA A 537 12.28 8.99 14.65
N PHE A 538 11.28 9.80 14.91
CA PHE A 538 10.66 10.69 13.92
C PHE A 538 10.64 12.17 14.37
N MET A 539 11.30 12.47 15.48
CA MET A 539 11.51 13.85 15.94
C MET A 539 12.89 14.01 16.54
N PRO A 540 13.86 14.48 15.77
CA PRO A 540 15.29 14.50 16.15
C PRO A 540 15.62 15.28 17.40
N SER A 541 14.80 16.22 17.79
CA SER A 541 15.05 17.07 18.96
C SER A 541 14.40 16.56 20.25
N GLY A 542 14.05 15.28 20.31
CA GLY A 542 13.42 14.70 21.49
C GLY A 542 11.93 15.03 21.64
N THR A 543 11.35 15.67 20.65
CA THR A 543 9.94 16.02 20.63
C THR A 543 9.22 15.04 19.72
N ASN A 544 8.50 14.14 20.31
CA ASN A 544 7.87 13.02 19.64
C ASN A 544 6.35 13.26 19.64
N LEU A 545 5.69 13.13 18.49
CA LEU A 545 4.24 13.33 18.35
C LEU A 545 3.41 12.34 19.18
N TRP A 546 4.00 11.21 19.51
CA TRP A 546 3.39 10.17 20.33
C TRP A 546 3.51 10.40 21.82
N ASN A 547 4.32 11.30 22.23
CA ASN A 547 4.74 11.35 23.62
C ASN A 547 5.01 12.77 24.07
N LYS A 548 3.99 13.59 24.11
CA LYS A 548 4.14 14.98 24.50
C LYS A 548 2.86 15.72 24.81
N ALA A 549 3.08 16.78 25.44
CA ALA A 549 2.13 17.79 25.78
C ALA A 549 1.63 18.58 24.54
N LYS A 550 0.59 19.34 24.69
CA LYS A 550 -0.05 20.06 23.59
C LYS A 550 0.90 20.99 22.86
N THR A 551 1.07 20.79 21.59
CA THR A 551 1.85 21.65 20.73
C THR A 551 1.11 21.95 19.44
N THR A 552 1.42 23.08 18.88
CA THR A 552 0.94 23.43 17.58
C THR A 552 1.97 22.97 16.57
N VAL A 553 1.59 22.00 15.79
CA VAL A 553 2.42 21.45 14.75
C VAL A 553 1.88 21.92 13.45
N GLY A 554 2.72 22.40 12.64
CA GLY A 554 2.13 22.75 11.54
C GLY A 554 2.80 23.17 10.30
N TRP A 555 2.11 22.98 9.37
CA TRP A 555 2.18 23.59 8.10
C TRP A 555 1.63 24.99 8.18
N LYS A 556 2.22 25.91 7.46
CA LYS A 556 1.68 27.25 7.31
C LYS A 556 1.42 27.55 5.85
N ASP A 557 0.21 27.89 5.55
CA ASP A 557 -0.13 28.60 4.34
C ASP A 557 -0.36 30.07 4.72
N ASN A 558 0.35 30.97 4.10
CA ASN A 558 0.26 32.40 4.42
C ASN A 558 0.38 32.72 5.93
N ASN A 559 1.25 32.00 6.63
CA ASN A 559 1.40 32.09 8.08
C ASN A 559 0.26 31.49 8.91
N THR A 560 -0.63 30.73 8.33
CA THR A 560 -1.69 30.06 9.06
C THR A 560 -1.25 28.63 9.46
N GLN A 561 -1.54 28.29 10.67
CA GLN A 561 -1.18 27.01 11.25
C GLN A 561 -2.32 26.00 11.02
N TYR A 562 -2.00 24.77 10.69
CA TYR A 562 -2.99 23.82 10.24
C TYR A 562 -3.57 22.90 11.31
N TYR A 563 -2.85 22.58 12.36
CA TYR A 563 -3.39 21.74 13.42
C TYR A 563 -2.60 21.86 14.72
N THR A 564 -3.25 21.44 15.78
CA THR A 564 -2.68 21.38 17.12
C THR A 564 -2.66 19.95 17.59
N VAL A 565 -1.52 19.46 18.00
CA VAL A 565 -1.39 18.18 18.69
C VAL A 565 -1.66 18.41 20.17
N ASP A 566 -2.51 17.57 20.77
CA ASP A 566 -2.75 17.63 22.20
C ASP A 566 -1.61 16.91 22.93
N GLU A 567 -0.71 17.71 23.45
CA GLU A 567 0.48 17.25 24.16
C GLU A 567 0.18 16.67 25.55
N THR A 568 -1.04 16.70 26.00
CA THR A 568 -1.45 16.00 27.24
C THR A 568 -1.75 14.52 27.00
N LYS A 569 -1.91 14.14 25.74
CA LYS A 569 -2.12 12.76 25.34
C LYS A 569 -0.79 12.14 24.95
N THR A 570 -0.44 11.05 25.57
CA THR A 570 0.81 10.32 25.36
C THR A 570 0.49 8.87 25.04
N CYS A 571 1.37 8.23 24.28
CA CYS A 571 1.33 6.80 24.04
C CYS A 571 2.55 6.13 24.70
N ASN A 572 2.30 5.12 25.52
CA ASN A 572 3.33 4.46 26.32
C ASN A 572 3.39 2.95 26.02
N TYR A 573 3.27 2.56 24.76
CA TYR A 573 3.33 1.15 24.38
C TYR A 573 4.73 0.56 24.60
N SER A 574 4.71 -0.68 25.08
CA SER A 574 5.85 -1.58 25.11
C SER A 574 5.49 -2.85 24.35
N VAL A 575 6.24 -3.17 23.32
CA VAL A 575 6.06 -4.38 22.51
C VAL A 575 7.24 -5.30 22.70
N ARG A 576 6.98 -6.57 22.95
CA ARG A 576 7.99 -7.62 22.99
C ARG A 576 7.67 -8.70 21.96
N VAL A 577 8.62 -9.03 21.11
CA VAL A 577 8.53 -10.21 20.25
C VAL A 577 8.83 -11.45 21.10
N ARG A 578 7.80 -12.20 21.44
CA ARG A 578 7.90 -13.38 22.32
C ARG A 578 8.48 -14.56 21.56
N ASP A 579 7.94 -14.81 20.38
CA ASP A 579 8.40 -15.89 19.52
C ASP A 579 8.16 -15.58 18.04
N ILE A 580 8.91 -16.26 17.18
CA ILE A 580 8.67 -16.37 15.74
C ILE A 580 8.99 -17.81 15.39
N VAL A 581 7.98 -18.53 14.91
CA VAL A 581 8.08 -19.94 14.54
C VAL A 581 7.77 -20.13 13.06
N GLU A 582 8.41 -21.10 12.44
CA GLU A 582 8.08 -21.50 11.08
C GLU A 582 6.69 -22.14 11.03
N ASP A 583 5.97 -21.88 9.95
CA ASP A 583 4.63 -22.41 9.71
C ASP A 583 4.51 -22.86 8.26
N ALA A 584 3.90 -24.02 8.04
CA ALA A 584 3.83 -24.63 6.72
C ALA A 584 2.88 -23.89 5.75
N GLU A 585 1.84 -23.25 6.28
CA GLU A 585 0.84 -22.53 5.48
C GLU A 585 1.24 -21.07 5.26
N TYR A 586 1.64 -20.40 6.33
CA TYR A 586 1.92 -18.96 6.32
C TYR A 586 3.41 -18.61 6.21
N GLY A 587 4.29 -19.60 6.25
CA GLY A 587 5.74 -19.43 6.27
C GLY A 587 6.27 -19.15 7.66
N ALA A 588 5.66 -18.21 8.41
CA ALA A 588 5.96 -17.97 9.82
C ALA A 588 4.76 -17.39 10.57
N ILE A 589 4.80 -17.59 11.90
CA ILE A 589 3.86 -17.01 12.86
C ILE A 589 4.66 -16.36 13.98
N ALA A 590 4.35 -15.12 14.32
CA ALA A 590 4.93 -14.39 15.44
C ALA A 590 3.94 -14.23 16.58
N THR A 591 4.42 -14.32 17.81
CA THR A 591 3.69 -13.95 19.02
C THR A 591 4.30 -12.70 19.62
N LEU A 592 3.48 -11.68 19.81
CA LEU A 592 3.84 -10.40 20.41
C LEU A 592 3.16 -10.26 21.77
N SER A 593 3.83 -9.60 22.71
CA SER A 593 3.22 -9.12 23.94
C SER A 593 3.23 -7.60 23.92
N VAL A 594 2.06 -6.98 24.03
CA VAL A 594 1.89 -5.53 24.07
C VAL A 594 1.34 -5.13 25.42
N SER A 595 1.99 -4.18 26.08
CA SER A 595 1.58 -3.63 27.37
C SER A 595 1.83 -2.12 27.39
N LEU A 596 1.31 -1.43 28.39
CA LEU A 596 1.75 -0.08 28.68
C LEU A 596 3.07 -0.11 29.47
N LEU A 597 3.83 0.96 29.32
CA LEU A 597 4.97 1.27 30.19
C LEU A 597 4.44 1.82 31.52
N ASP A 598 5.01 1.38 32.62
CA ASP A 598 4.71 1.87 33.96
C ASP A 598 5.13 3.34 34.15
#